data_4a27f8a478e5cd9849e74024596d1883
#
_entry.id   4a27f8a478e5cd9849e74024596d1883
#
_cell.length_a   1.000
_cell.length_b   1.000
_cell.length_c   1.000
_cell.angle_alpha   90.00
_cell.angle_beta   90.00
_cell.angle_gamma   90.00
#
_symmetry.space_group_name_H-M   'P 1'
#
loop_
_entity.id
_entity.type
_entity.pdbx_description
1 polymer ?
#
loop_
_entity_poly.entity_id
_entity_poly.type
_entity_poly.pdbx_seq_one_letter_code
_entity_poly.pdbx_strand_id
1 'polypeptide(L)'
;MLEKGKRKMKKLVVMFAVVVMAVAANAATFMWKLQTGADYAGMNVYSLSGTTAAAVLAACESTDPSAWSSVFDSASSFQVTGTNARAGASGDVSSVNNGDNLVWVIVDGSVAEGSKFWVVKDYTIPADGTFDPPSTGTRYTTNLSNQGILGQGTFTAVPEPTSAMLMLVGLAGLALRRRRA
;
A
#
# COMPACT_ATOMS: atom_id res chain seq x y z
N MET A 1 -21.70 42.25 -30.57
CA MET A 1 -21.45 40.80 -30.65
C MET A 1 -20.47 40.27 -29.58
N LEU A 2 -19.61 41.09 -28.99
CA LEU A 2 -18.58 40.69 -28.00
C LEU A 2 -19.11 40.37 -26.61
N GLU A 3 -20.23 40.91 -26.15
CA GLU A 3 -20.75 40.68 -24.81
C GLU A 3 -21.39 39.31 -24.60
N LYS A 4 -22.00 38.72 -25.65
CA LYS A 4 -22.59 37.36 -25.56
C LYS A 4 -21.56 36.26 -25.36
N GLY A 5 -20.32 36.45 -25.88
CA GLY A 5 -19.22 35.53 -25.72
C GLY A 5 -18.66 35.51 -24.30
N LYS A 6 -18.54 36.69 -23.66
CA LYS A 6 -18.03 36.82 -22.27
C LYS A 6 -18.96 36.18 -21.24
N ARG A 7 -20.29 36.25 -21.44
CA ARG A 7 -21.27 35.60 -20.54
C ARG A 7 -21.29 34.09 -20.68
N LYS A 8 -21.05 33.53 -21.89
CA LYS A 8 -20.93 32.08 -22.08
C LYS A 8 -19.67 31.52 -21.47
N MET A 9 -18.50 32.20 -21.59
CA MET A 9 -17.26 31.80 -20.98
C MET A 9 -17.33 31.83 -19.45
N LYS A 10 -17.92 32.87 -18.83
CA LYS A 10 -18.10 32.93 -17.37
C LYS A 10 -18.96 31.77 -16.86
N LYS A 11 -20.03 31.38 -17.56
CA LYS A 11 -20.87 30.23 -17.19
C LYS A 11 -20.10 28.91 -17.33
N LEU A 12 -19.24 28.76 -18.35
CA LEU A 12 -18.44 27.56 -18.55
C LEU A 12 -17.37 27.40 -17.45
N VAL A 13 -16.70 28.49 -17.09
CA VAL A 13 -15.69 28.51 -16.01
C VAL A 13 -16.33 28.19 -14.65
N VAL A 14 -17.50 28.74 -14.36
CA VAL A 14 -18.22 28.44 -13.11
C VAL A 14 -18.68 26.98 -13.09
N MET A 15 -19.16 26.44 -14.22
CA MET A 15 -19.56 25.04 -14.32
C MET A 15 -18.37 24.09 -14.16
N PHE A 16 -17.21 24.43 -14.71
CA PHE A 16 -15.98 23.64 -14.54
C PHE A 16 -15.45 23.70 -13.10
N ALA A 17 -15.53 24.88 -12.44
CA ALA A 17 -15.15 25.04 -11.04
C ALA A 17 -16.07 24.24 -10.09
N VAL A 18 -17.36 24.17 -10.36
CA VAL A 18 -18.32 23.36 -9.58
C VAL A 18 -18.08 21.87 -9.76
N VAL A 19 -17.76 21.40 -10.99
CA VAL A 19 -17.43 20.00 -11.23
C VAL A 19 -16.12 19.60 -10.55
N VAL A 20 -15.10 20.46 -10.57
CA VAL A 20 -13.82 20.20 -9.88
C VAL A 20 -14.00 20.20 -8.35
N MET A 21 -14.85 21.08 -7.79
CA MET A 21 -15.17 21.05 -6.35
C MET A 21 -15.99 19.82 -5.96
N ALA A 22 -16.88 19.33 -6.81
CA ALA A 22 -17.68 18.13 -6.52
C ALA A 22 -16.81 16.84 -6.49
N VAL A 23 -15.75 16.77 -7.29
CA VAL A 23 -14.81 15.64 -7.29
C VAL A 23 -13.89 15.67 -6.05
N ALA A 24 -13.56 16.86 -5.53
CA ALA A 24 -12.73 16.99 -4.33
C ALA A 24 -13.51 16.69 -3.02
N ALA A 25 -14.86 16.68 -3.05
CA ALA A 25 -15.69 16.52 -1.86
C ALA A 25 -15.90 15.07 -1.39
N ASN A 26 -15.41 14.07 -2.13
CA ASN A 26 -15.68 12.65 -1.83
C ASN A 26 -14.47 11.86 -1.29
N ALA A 27 -13.34 12.51 -1.04
CA ALA A 27 -12.21 11.84 -0.40
C ALA A 27 -12.48 11.70 1.09
N ALA A 28 -12.94 10.56 1.52
CA ALA A 28 -13.25 10.25 2.91
C ALA A 28 -12.06 9.58 3.62
N THR A 29 -12.03 9.66 4.94
CA THR A 29 -11.12 8.88 5.77
C THR A 29 -11.83 7.59 6.18
N PHE A 30 -11.27 6.45 5.83
CA PHE A 30 -11.77 5.14 6.21
C PHE A 30 -11.08 4.69 7.49
N MET A 31 -11.85 4.55 8.57
CA MET A 31 -11.35 4.03 9.85
C MET A 31 -11.56 2.51 9.89
N TRP A 32 -10.50 1.77 10.18
CA TRP A 32 -10.53 0.31 10.19
C TRP A 32 -9.93 -0.28 11.47
N LYS A 33 -10.34 -1.51 11.77
CA LYS A 33 -9.71 -2.37 12.76
C LYS A 33 -9.65 -3.79 12.20
N LEU A 34 -8.44 -4.35 12.11
CA LEU A 34 -8.19 -5.74 11.76
C LEU A 34 -7.85 -6.53 13.03
N GLN A 35 -8.69 -7.46 13.41
CA GLN A 35 -8.41 -8.41 14.49
C GLN A 35 -7.60 -9.57 13.92
N THR A 36 -6.35 -9.69 14.33
CA THR A 36 -5.41 -10.69 13.80
C THR A 36 -5.29 -11.93 14.69
N GLY A 37 -5.61 -11.80 15.98
CA GLY A 37 -5.36 -12.82 16.98
C GLY A 37 -3.98 -12.67 17.65
N ALA A 38 -3.75 -13.47 18.69
CA ALA A 38 -2.55 -13.37 19.52
C ALA A 38 -1.25 -13.74 18.79
N ASP A 39 -1.34 -14.59 17.75
CA ASP A 39 -0.17 -15.07 16.99
C ASP A 39 0.59 -13.96 16.26
N TYR A 40 -0.07 -12.82 16.04
CA TYR A 40 0.50 -11.65 15.37
C TYR A 40 0.80 -10.49 16.32
N ALA A 41 0.77 -10.75 17.64
CA ALA A 41 1.02 -9.71 18.63
C ALA A 41 2.42 -9.08 18.46
N GLY A 42 2.49 -7.75 18.48
CA GLY A 42 3.73 -7.01 18.29
C GLY A 42 4.14 -6.78 16.83
N MET A 43 3.52 -7.47 15.84
CA MET A 43 3.79 -7.25 14.43
C MET A 43 3.17 -5.94 13.94
N ASN A 44 3.64 -5.45 12.80
CA ASN A 44 3.12 -4.25 12.16
C ASN A 44 2.11 -4.61 11.08
N VAL A 45 1.00 -3.87 11.01
CA VAL A 45 0.00 -3.94 9.93
C VAL A 45 0.12 -2.69 9.08
N TYR A 46 0.40 -2.87 7.82
CA TYR A 46 0.39 -1.81 6.81
C TYR A 46 -0.94 -1.82 6.10
N SER A 47 -1.54 -0.64 5.92
CA SER A 47 -2.78 -0.48 5.14
C SER A 47 -2.51 0.26 3.84
N LEU A 48 -2.95 -0.32 2.74
CA LEU A 48 -2.73 0.12 1.37
C LEU A 48 -4.07 0.30 0.67
N SER A 49 -4.25 1.41 -0.01
CA SER A 49 -5.46 1.70 -0.80
C SER A 49 -5.12 1.86 -2.29
N GLY A 50 -6.09 1.65 -3.17
CA GLY A 50 -5.90 1.83 -4.60
C GLY A 50 -5.04 0.77 -5.29
N THR A 51 -4.79 -0.36 -4.60
CA THR A 51 -4.03 -1.50 -5.13
C THR A 51 -4.78 -2.80 -4.85
N THR A 52 -4.31 -3.93 -5.38
CA THR A 52 -4.88 -5.26 -5.14
C THR A 52 -3.94 -6.11 -4.30
N ALA A 53 -4.50 -7.03 -3.51
CA ALA A 53 -3.70 -7.96 -2.71
C ALA A 53 -2.75 -8.80 -3.57
N ALA A 54 -3.17 -9.16 -4.80
CA ALA A 54 -2.31 -9.89 -5.73
C ALA A 54 -1.10 -9.07 -6.18
N ALA A 55 -1.28 -7.78 -6.49
CA ALA A 55 -0.18 -6.89 -6.86
C ALA A 55 0.78 -6.66 -5.69
N VAL A 56 0.25 -6.49 -4.48
CA VAL A 56 1.05 -6.34 -3.26
C VAL A 56 1.83 -7.63 -2.96
N LEU A 57 1.19 -8.80 -3.09
CA LEU A 57 1.85 -10.09 -2.89
C LEU A 57 3.02 -10.27 -3.88
N ALA A 58 2.78 -9.99 -5.16
CA ALA A 58 3.83 -10.08 -6.19
C ALA A 58 5.01 -9.14 -5.88
N ALA A 59 4.75 -7.94 -5.37
CA ALA A 59 5.80 -7.03 -4.94
C ALA A 59 6.57 -7.57 -3.73
N CYS A 60 5.87 -8.11 -2.71
CA CYS A 60 6.50 -8.70 -1.52
C CYS A 60 7.34 -9.94 -1.85
N GLU A 61 6.95 -10.73 -2.85
CA GLU A 61 7.69 -11.91 -3.35
C GLU A 61 8.83 -11.53 -4.30
N SER A 62 8.93 -10.27 -4.73
CA SER A 62 10.02 -9.79 -5.56
C SER A 62 11.35 -9.91 -4.81
N THR A 63 12.39 -10.27 -5.55
CA THR A 63 13.78 -10.26 -5.04
C THR A 63 14.46 -8.90 -5.15
N ASP A 64 13.75 -7.90 -5.69
CA ASP A 64 14.18 -6.51 -5.78
C ASP A 64 13.66 -5.72 -4.57
N PRO A 65 14.53 -5.25 -3.66
CA PRO A 65 14.12 -4.46 -2.51
C PRO A 65 13.35 -3.18 -2.87
N SER A 66 13.59 -2.61 -4.04
CA SER A 66 12.87 -1.40 -4.49
C SER A 66 11.39 -1.68 -4.76
N ALA A 67 11.03 -2.89 -5.15
CA ALA A 67 9.65 -3.30 -5.37
C ALA A 67 8.85 -3.29 -4.05
N TRP A 68 9.43 -3.81 -2.96
CA TRP A 68 8.73 -3.79 -1.66
C TRP A 68 8.69 -2.36 -1.11
N SER A 69 9.84 -1.66 -1.07
CA SER A 69 9.88 -0.30 -0.51
C SER A 69 8.89 0.61 -1.21
N SER A 70 8.78 0.57 -2.55
CA SER A 70 7.84 1.40 -3.29
C SER A 70 6.37 1.17 -2.89
N VAL A 71 6.00 -0.07 -2.54
CA VAL A 71 4.64 -0.41 -2.09
C VAL A 71 4.36 0.17 -0.70
N PHE A 72 5.36 0.17 0.20
CA PHE A 72 5.19 0.57 1.58
C PHE A 72 5.54 2.04 1.87
N ASP A 73 6.18 2.76 0.94
CA ASP A 73 6.63 4.16 1.14
C ASP A 73 5.48 5.11 1.52
N SER A 74 4.29 4.88 1.02
CA SER A 74 3.09 5.69 1.33
C SER A 74 2.16 5.03 2.35
N ALA A 75 2.47 3.82 2.82
CA ALA A 75 1.61 3.06 3.70
C ALA A 75 1.77 3.50 5.16
N SER A 76 0.67 3.68 5.86
CA SER A 76 0.68 3.85 7.31
C SER A 76 0.82 2.49 7.99
N SER A 77 1.70 2.39 8.99
CA SER A 77 1.91 1.19 9.78
C SER A 77 1.31 1.33 11.17
N PHE A 78 0.70 0.25 11.65
CA PHE A 78 0.03 0.18 12.95
C PHE A 78 0.39 -1.13 13.64
N GLN A 79 0.86 -1.03 14.89
CA GLN A 79 1.26 -2.24 15.63
C GLN A 79 0.03 -3.03 16.12
N VAL A 80 0.10 -4.35 16.01
CA VAL A 80 -0.87 -5.26 16.62
C VAL A 80 -0.73 -5.22 18.13
N THR A 81 -1.80 -4.80 18.80
CA THR A 81 -1.86 -4.71 20.25
C THR A 81 -2.81 -5.75 20.85
N GLY A 82 -2.53 -6.18 22.08
CA GLY A 82 -3.30 -7.21 22.77
C GLY A 82 -2.67 -8.59 22.66
N THR A 83 -3.10 -9.50 23.54
CA THR A 83 -2.52 -10.85 23.68
C THR A 83 -3.59 -11.95 23.64
N ASN A 84 -4.78 -11.63 23.19
CA ASN A 84 -5.93 -12.57 23.13
C ASN A 84 -6.49 -12.65 21.71
N ALA A 85 -7.57 -13.41 21.54
CA ALA A 85 -8.23 -13.57 20.25
C ALA A 85 -8.76 -12.26 19.61
N ARG A 86 -8.81 -11.17 20.37
CA ARG A 86 -9.19 -9.83 19.88
C ARG A 86 -7.98 -8.91 19.63
N ALA A 87 -6.75 -9.44 19.76
CA ALA A 87 -5.55 -8.69 19.39
C ALA A 87 -5.67 -8.22 17.94
N GLY A 88 -5.21 -7.02 17.66
CA GLY A 88 -5.31 -6.46 16.32
C GLY A 88 -4.70 -5.07 16.21
N ALA A 89 -4.65 -4.58 14.99
CA ALA A 89 -4.25 -3.23 14.67
C ALA A 89 -5.45 -2.42 14.20
N SER A 90 -5.38 -1.12 14.36
CA SER A 90 -6.39 -0.19 13.86
C SER A 90 -5.74 1.09 13.39
N GLY A 91 -6.31 1.68 12.36
CA GLY A 91 -5.81 2.91 11.77
C GLY A 91 -6.80 3.54 10.83
N ASP A 92 -6.32 4.54 10.14
CA ASP A 92 -7.10 5.35 9.22
C ASP A 92 -6.41 5.36 7.85
N VAL A 93 -7.19 5.32 6.78
CA VAL A 93 -6.71 5.55 5.40
C VAL A 93 -7.49 6.73 4.85
N SER A 94 -6.77 7.77 4.45
CA SER A 94 -7.35 8.96 3.84
C SER A 94 -7.49 8.81 2.32
N SER A 95 -8.36 9.65 1.74
CA SER A 95 -8.53 9.75 0.29
C SER A 95 -9.01 8.47 -0.39
N VAL A 96 -9.87 7.72 0.29
CA VAL A 96 -10.53 6.54 -0.27
C VAL A 96 -11.93 6.86 -0.76
N ASN A 97 -12.38 6.13 -1.78
CA ASN A 97 -13.71 6.24 -2.35
C ASN A 97 -14.47 4.91 -2.22
N ASN A 98 -15.78 4.98 -2.37
CA ASN A 98 -16.60 3.78 -2.50
C ASN A 98 -16.16 2.97 -3.73
N GLY A 99 -15.98 1.67 -3.56
CA GLY A 99 -15.46 0.76 -4.59
C GLY A 99 -13.94 0.60 -4.61
N ASP A 100 -13.20 1.41 -3.85
CA ASP A 100 -11.74 1.24 -3.73
C ASP A 100 -11.41 -0.06 -2.97
N ASN A 101 -10.28 -0.66 -3.35
CA ASN A 101 -9.73 -1.79 -2.62
C ASN A 101 -8.83 -1.30 -1.48
N LEU A 102 -8.96 -1.98 -0.35
CA LEU A 102 -8.08 -1.86 0.81
C LEU A 102 -7.38 -3.20 1.04
N VAL A 103 -6.07 -3.15 1.17
CA VAL A 103 -5.23 -4.33 1.43
C VAL A 103 -4.48 -4.12 2.73
N TRP A 104 -4.43 -5.15 3.57
CA TRP A 104 -3.57 -5.15 4.76
C TRP A 104 -2.41 -6.13 4.57
N VAL A 105 -1.24 -5.70 4.99
CA VAL A 105 -0.05 -6.56 5.06
C VAL A 105 0.45 -6.58 6.49
N ILE A 106 0.57 -7.76 7.05
CA ILE A 106 1.17 -7.97 8.38
C ILE A 106 2.64 -8.27 8.16
N VAL A 107 3.52 -7.60 8.89
CA VAL A 107 4.98 -7.78 8.80
C VAL A 107 5.55 -8.00 10.20
N ASP A 108 6.37 -9.02 10.33
CA ASP A 108 7.12 -9.30 11.55
C ASP A 108 8.34 -8.38 11.62
N GLY A 109 8.20 -7.29 12.37
CA GLY A 109 9.20 -6.23 12.45
C GLY A 109 9.00 -5.13 11.41
N SER A 110 10.04 -4.77 10.69
CA SER A 110 10.03 -3.76 9.61
C SER A 110 10.04 -4.41 8.23
N VAL A 111 9.70 -3.65 7.19
CA VAL A 111 9.84 -4.08 5.79
C VAL A 111 11.34 -4.11 5.45
N ALA A 112 11.95 -5.27 5.62
CA ALA A 112 13.38 -5.50 5.42
C ALA A 112 13.64 -6.96 5.04
N GLU A 113 14.79 -7.21 4.43
CA GLU A 113 15.24 -8.57 4.15
C GLU A 113 15.22 -9.44 5.41
N GLY A 114 14.70 -10.66 5.29
CA GLY A 114 14.54 -11.61 6.37
C GLY A 114 13.25 -11.46 7.18
N SER A 115 12.53 -10.36 7.07
CA SER A 115 11.24 -10.18 7.75
C SER A 115 10.15 -11.03 7.09
N LYS A 116 9.28 -11.63 7.89
CA LYS A 116 8.12 -12.38 7.41
C LYS A 116 6.97 -11.44 7.09
N PHE A 117 6.17 -11.79 6.09
CA PHE A 117 4.97 -11.05 5.72
C PHE A 117 3.77 -11.96 5.47
N TRP A 118 2.57 -11.41 5.66
CA TRP A 118 1.28 -12.02 5.33
C TRP A 118 0.42 -10.98 4.63
N VAL A 119 0.02 -11.25 3.39
CA VAL A 119 -0.87 -10.38 2.62
C VAL A 119 -2.29 -10.86 2.81
N VAL A 120 -3.15 -9.99 3.34
CA VAL A 120 -4.57 -10.25 3.55
C VAL A 120 -5.30 -10.03 2.23
N LYS A 121 -6.34 -10.84 1.95
CA LYS A 121 -7.17 -10.67 0.74
C LYS A 121 -7.80 -9.29 0.69
N ASP A 122 -8.10 -8.85 -0.54
CA ASP A 122 -8.74 -7.56 -0.81
C ASP A 122 -10.02 -7.39 0.01
N TYR A 123 -10.18 -6.19 0.55
CA TYR A 123 -11.45 -5.68 1.04
C TYR A 123 -11.89 -4.56 0.10
N THR A 124 -13.03 -4.73 -0.54
CA THR A 124 -13.62 -3.68 -1.37
C THR A 124 -14.56 -2.83 -0.51
N ILE A 125 -14.29 -1.54 -0.46
CA ILE A 125 -15.16 -0.58 0.22
C ILE A 125 -16.51 -0.56 -0.50
N PRO A 126 -17.65 -0.78 0.21
CA PRO A 126 -18.94 -0.85 -0.44
C PRO A 126 -19.26 0.37 -1.32
N ALA A 127 -19.73 0.12 -2.54
CA ALA A 127 -20.07 1.17 -3.51
C ALA A 127 -21.51 1.68 -3.39
N ASP A 128 -22.32 1.06 -2.53
CA ASP A 128 -23.77 1.29 -2.41
C ASP A 128 -24.17 2.51 -1.55
N GLY A 129 -23.21 3.36 -1.20
CA GLY A 129 -23.45 4.53 -0.36
C GLY A 129 -23.70 4.20 1.12
N THR A 130 -23.61 2.93 1.51
CA THR A 130 -23.65 2.53 2.94
C THR A 130 -22.37 2.93 3.67
N PHE A 131 -21.29 3.22 2.93
CA PHE A 131 -20.13 3.90 3.44
C PHE A 131 -20.43 5.41 3.47
N ASP A 132 -21.15 5.81 4.48
CA ASP A 132 -21.15 7.21 4.91
C ASP A 132 -19.81 7.41 5.61
N PRO A 133 -18.92 8.31 5.15
CA PRO A 133 -17.66 8.56 5.85
C PRO A 133 -18.00 8.78 7.31
N PRO A 134 -17.42 7.99 8.23
CA PRO A 134 -17.93 7.97 9.58
C PRO A 134 -17.89 9.38 10.14
N SER A 135 -19.06 9.93 10.36
CA SER A 135 -19.20 11.03 11.31
C SER A 135 -18.54 10.53 12.58
N THR A 136 -17.32 11.03 12.84
CA THR A 136 -16.56 10.85 14.07
C THR A 136 -16.91 9.58 14.87
N GLY A 137 -16.22 8.46 14.57
CA GLY A 137 -16.18 7.35 15.49
C GLY A 137 -16.62 5.97 15.01
N THR A 138 -17.25 5.82 13.86
CA THR A 138 -17.59 4.48 13.35
C THR A 138 -16.39 3.88 12.66
N ARG A 139 -15.90 2.75 13.19
CA ARG A 139 -14.74 2.03 12.68
C ARG A 139 -15.20 0.70 12.09
N TYR A 140 -14.83 0.45 10.82
CA TYR A 140 -15.02 -0.86 10.23
C TYR A 140 -14.14 -1.88 10.98
N THR A 141 -14.76 -2.93 11.52
CA THR A 141 -14.05 -3.97 12.24
C THR A 141 -14.21 -5.29 11.52
N THR A 142 -13.12 -5.90 11.14
CA THR A 142 -13.08 -7.24 10.58
C THR A 142 -12.06 -8.10 11.31
N ASN A 143 -12.08 -9.40 11.06
CA ASN A 143 -11.05 -10.30 11.59
C ASN A 143 -10.34 -11.04 10.45
N LEU A 144 -9.09 -11.42 10.71
CA LEU A 144 -8.25 -12.08 9.73
C LEU A 144 -8.84 -13.41 9.24
N SER A 145 -9.56 -14.12 10.10
CA SER A 145 -10.20 -15.40 9.72
C SER A 145 -11.33 -15.19 8.69
N ASN A 146 -12.02 -14.05 8.72
CA ASN A 146 -13.08 -13.74 7.75
C ASN A 146 -12.49 -13.25 6.42
N GLN A 147 -11.45 -12.41 6.47
CA GLN A 147 -10.80 -11.89 5.26
C GLN A 147 -9.95 -12.98 4.58
N GLY A 148 -9.21 -13.74 5.38
CA GLY A 148 -8.28 -14.75 4.92
C GLY A 148 -6.95 -14.13 4.42
N ILE A 149 -5.92 -14.96 4.44
CA ILE A 149 -4.59 -14.62 3.89
C ILE A 149 -4.57 -15.05 2.44
N LEU A 150 -4.11 -14.16 1.54
CA LEU A 150 -3.89 -14.47 0.13
C LEU A 150 -2.56 -15.21 -0.06
N GLY A 151 -1.50 -14.72 0.60
CA GLY A 151 -0.16 -15.29 0.54
C GLY A 151 0.69 -14.82 1.70
N GLN A 152 1.80 -15.52 1.90
CA GLN A 152 2.76 -15.22 2.95
C GLN A 152 4.16 -15.63 2.52
N GLY A 153 5.18 -15.01 3.08
CA GLY A 153 6.57 -15.30 2.75
C GLY A 153 7.56 -14.57 3.63
N THR A 154 8.76 -14.46 3.13
CA THR A 154 9.85 -13.71 3.73
C THR A 154 10.44 -12.80 2.67
N PHE A 155 10.69 -11.54 3.00
CA PHE A 155 11.37 -10.62 2.09
C PHE A 155 12.79 -11.13 1.82
N THR A 156 13.11 -11.41 0.56
CA THR A 156 14.42 -11.91 0.14
C THR A 156 15.00 -11.00 -0.93
N ALA A 157 16.19 -10.47 -0.70
CA ALA A 157 16.92 -9.74 -1.72
C ALA A 157 17.91 -10.65 -2.43
N VAL A 158 17.93 -10.61 -3.75
CA VAL A 158 19.09 -11.14 -4.48
C VAL A 158 20.16 -10.06 -4.42
N PRO A 159 21.36 -10.35 -3.87
CA PRO A 159 22.47 -9.43 -3.94
C PRO A 159 22.69 -9.06 -5.40
N GLU A 160 22.52 -7.80 -5.74
CA GLU A 160 22.92 -7.34 -7.08
C GLU A 160 24.36 -7.82 -7.31
N PRO A 161 24.66 -8.40 -8.48
CA PRO A 161 26.04 -8.68 -8.84
C PRO A 161 26.78 -7.36 -8.76
N THR A 162 27.45 -7.14 -7.64
CA THR A 162 28.02 -5.84 -7.29
C THR A 162 28.84 -5.43 -8.48
N SER A 163 28.62 -4.19 -8.97
CA SER A 163 29.44 -3.57 -10.03
C SER A 163 30.94 -3.71 -9.70
N ALA A 164 31.28 -3.88 -8.42
CA ALA A 164 32.58 -4.26 -7.92
C ALA A 164 33.06 -5.64 -8.42
N MET A 165 32.20 -6.68 -8.46
CA MET A 165 32.59 -7.99 -9.00
C MET A 165 32.81 -7.92 -10.50
N LEU A 166 31.97 -7.20 -11.24
CA LEU A 166 32.15 -6.94 -12.67
C LEU A 166 33.41 -6.12 -12.93
N MET A 167 33.69 -5.12 -12.07
CA MET A 167 34.90 -4.33 -12.13
C MET A 167 36.15 -5.16 -11.83
N LEU A 168 36.09 -6.06 -10.86
CA LEU A 168 37.18 -6.98 -10.47
C LEU A 168 37.46 -7.99 -11.60
N VAL A 169 36.43 -8.56 -12.20
CA VAL A 169 36.54 -9.44 -13.36
C VAL A 169 37.07 -8.69 -14.58
N GLY A 170 36.61 -7.45 -14.80
CA GLY A 170 37.14 -6.56 -15.86
C GLY A 170 38.61 -6.21 -15.68
N LEU A 171 39.02 -5.85 -14.46
CA LEU A 171 40.41 -5.57 -14.11
C LEU A 171 41.32 -6.82 -14.22
N ALA A 172 40.82 -7.98 -13.77
CA ALA A 172 41.54 -9.24 -13.91
C ALA A 172 41.73 -9.62 -15.39
N GLY A 173 40.72 -9.41 -16.22
CA GLY A 173 40.80 -9.62 -17.68
C GLY A 173 41.83 -8.70 -18.35
N LEU A 174 41.89 -7.42 -17.96
CA LEU A 174 42.88 -6.45 -18.43
C LEU A 174 44.31 -6.80 -17.98
N ALA A 175 44.47 -7.26 -16.75
CA ALA A 175 45.79 -7.67 -16.23
C ALA A 175 46.32 -8.91 -16.94
N LEU A 176 45.44 -9.88 -17.26
CA LEU A 176 45.81 -11.08 -18.04
C LEU A 176 46.17 -10.74 -19.48
N ARG A 177 45.47 -9.78 -20.10
CA ARG A 177 45.81 -9.31 -21.46
C ARG A 177 47.19 -8.63 -21.53
N ARG A 178 47.51 -7.87 -20.49
CA ARG A 178 48.82 -7.15 -20.41
C ARG A 178 50.01 -8.07 -20.21
N ARG A 179 49.80 -9.29 -19.66
CA ARG A 179 50.85 -10.30 -19.52
C ARG A 179 51.12 -11.12 -20.77
N ARG A 180 50.22 -11.05 -21.76
CA ARG A 180 50.33 -11.79 -23.03
C ARG A 180 50.83 -10.93 -24.21
N ALA A 181 50.99 -9.62 -23.99
CA ALA A 181 51.62 -8.69 -24.92
C ALA A 181 53.04 -8.39 -24.47
#